data_ee1a6621ad15a43e3b198d0747ca655a
#
_entry.id   ee1a6621ad15a43e3b198d0747ca655a
#
_cell.length_a   1.000
_cell.length_b   1.000
_cell.length_c   1.000
_cell.angle_alpha   90.00
_cell.angle_beta   90.00
_cell.angle_gamma   90.00
#
_symmetry.space_group_name_H-M   'P 1'
#
loop_
_entity.id
_entity.type
_entity.pdbx_description
1 polymer ?
#
loop_
_entity_poly.entity_id
_entity_poly.type
_entity_poly.pdbx_seq_one_letter_code
_entity_poly.pdbx_strand_id
1 'polypeptide(L)'
;MAHGEQHRTGRIGWLRAAVLGANDGIVSTASLVVGVAAADATRGDVLIAGVAGLVAGALSMAAGEYVSVSSQADTERADLARERRELAESPEAELDELTGIYVQRGLDPALARTVAEQLTAGDALRAHVRDELGHSEEFAARPLQAALASAGTFAVG
;
A
#
# COMPACT_ATOMS: atom_id res chain seq x y z
N MET A 1 27.29 -18.45 -3.70
CA MET A 1 26.98 -17.04 -4.05
C MET A 1 25.49 -16.98 -4.28
N ALA A 2 24.73 -16.38 -3.35
CA ALA A 2 23.30 -16.21 -3.52
C ALA A 2 23.06 -15.06 -4.50
N HIS A 3 22.48 -15.36 -5.67
CA HIS A 3 21.97 -14.35 -6.57
C HIS A 3 20.76 -13.70 -5.88
N GLY A 4 20.90 -12.49 -5.37
CA GLY A 4 19.80 -11.67 -4.92
C GLY A 4 18.99 -11.20 -6.13
N GLU A 5 17.97 -11.97 -6.53
CA GLU A 5 16.98 -11.49 -7.47
C GLU A 5 16.17 -10.38 -6.82
N GLN A 6 16.49 -9.13 -7.15
CA GLN A 6 15.65 -7.99 -6.79
C GLN A 6 14.43 -8.00 -7.69
N HIS A 7 13.31 -8.50 -7.17
CA HIS A 7 12.04 -8.46 -7.87
C HIS A 7 11.60 -7.01 -8.12
N ARG A 8 11.32 -6.69 -9.41
CA ARG A 8 10.92 -5.34 -9.85
C ARG A 8 9.47 -4.98 -9.50
N THR A 9 8.76 -5.86 -8.79
CA THR A 9 7.32 -5.70 -8.47
C THR A 9 7.01 -4.43 -7.68
N GLY A 10 7.85 -4.04 -6.73
CA GLY A 10 7.66 -2.78 -5.99
C GLY A 10 7.81 -1.52 -6.87
N ARG A 11 8.60 -1.60 -7.95
CA ARG A 11 8.77 -0.50 -8.92
C ARG A 11 7.54 -0.31 -9.80
N ILE A 12 6.81 -1.38 -10.11
CA ILE A 12 5.61 -1.33 -10.95
C ILE A 12 4.47 -0.58 -10.23
N GLY A 13 4.30 -0.80 -8.93
CA GLY A 13 3.28 -0.10 -8.13
C GLY A 13 3.53 1.40 -8.07
N TRP A 14 4.75 1.80 -7.76
CA TRP A 14 5.14 3.22 -7.73
C TRP A 14 5.01 3.90 -9.09
N LEU A 15 5.49 3.27 -10.16
CA LEU A 15 5.42 3.83 -11.52
C LEU A 15 3.97 4.02 -11.97
N ARG A 16 3.09 3.06 -11.68
CA ARG A 16 1.66 3.17 -11.95
C ARG A 16 1.03 4.35 -11.23
N ALA A 17 1.30 4.49 -9.94
CA ALA A 17 0.78 5.61 -9.14
C ALA A 17 1.28 6.96 -9.68
N ALA A 18 2.56 7.05 -10.04
CA ALA A 18 3.14 8.26 -10.62
C ALA A 18 2.50 8.62 -11.97
N VAL A 19 2.33 7.64 -12.87
CA VAL A 19 1.69 7.86 -14.17
C VAL A 19 0.22 8.26 -14.02
N LEU A 20 -0.52 7.61 -13.12
CA LEU A 20 -1.92 7.96 -12.86
C LEU A 20 -2.05 9.36 -12.27
N GLY A 21 -1.21 9.73 -11.30
CA GLY A 21 -1.20 11.06 -10.70
C GLY A 21 -0.88 12.16 -11.73
N ALA A 22 0.16 11.97 -12.53
CA ALA A 22 0.53 12.93 -13.58
C ALA A 22 -0.56 13.06 -14.65
N ASN A 23 -1.14 11.95 -15.09
CA ASN A 23 -2.24 11.97 -16.07
C ASN A 23 -3.46 12.70 -15.53
N ASP A 24 -3.83 12.48 -14.26
CA ASP A 24 -4.95 13.19 -13.64
C ASP A 24 -4.67 14.69 -13.50
N GLY A 25 -3.45 15.08 -13.13
CA GLY A 25 -3.01 16.48 -13.10
C GLY A 25 -3.14 17.18 -14.45
N ILE A 26 -2.66 16.54 -15.52
CA ILE A 26 -2.76 17.07 -16.89
C ILE A 26 -4.23 17.22 -17.30
N VAL A 27 -5.02 16.15 -17.18
CA VAL A 27 -6.40 16.12 -17.68
C VAL A 27 -7.28 17.09 -16.89
N SER A 28 -7.21 17.06 -15.56
CA SER A 28 -8.03 17.90 -14.70
C SER A 28 -7.71 19.39 -14.86
N THR A 29 -6.41 19.72 -14.79
CA THR A 29 -5.96 21.14 -14.89
C THR A 29 -6.18 21.68 -16.31
N ALA A 30 -5.84 20.91 -17.34
CA ALA A 30 -6.06 21.33 -18.72
C ALA A 30 -7.57 21.52 -19.03
N SER A 31 -8.42 20.62 -18.58
CA SER A 31 -9.87 20.75 -18.76
C SER A 31 -10.42 22.01 -18.12
N LEU A 32 -9.97 22.32 -16.89
CA LEU A 32 -10.36 23.54 -16.18
C LEU A 32 -9.89 24.81 -16.93
N VAL A 33 -8.62 24.83 -17.33
CA VAL A 33 -8.01 25.95 -18.06
C VAL A 33 -8.74 26.18 -19.40
N VAL A 34 -9.00 25.14 -20.19
CA VAL A 34 -9.70 25.22 -21.45
C VAL A 34 -11.16 25.67 -21.23
N GLY A 35 -11.85 25.14 -20.21
CA GLY A 35 -13.21 25.54 -19.89
C GLY A 35 -13.35 27.01 -19.53
N VAL A 36 -12.44 27.55 -18.71
CA VAL A 36 -12.44 28.97 -18.33
C VAL A 36 -12.07 29.85 -19.53
N ALA A 37 -11.08 29.46 -20.34
CA ALA A 37 -10.70 30.19 -21.53
C ALA A 37 -11.82 30.26 -22.58
N ALA A 38 -12.60 29.21 -22.73
CA ALA A 38 -13.75 29.15 -23.63
C ALA A 38 -14.94 30.05 -23.21
N ALA A 39 -14.93 30.56 -21.97
CA ALA A 39 -15.94 31.47 -21.44
C ALA A 39 -15.57 32.97 -21.62
N ASP A 40 -14.69 33.28 -22.57
CA ASP A 40 -14.17 34.65 -22.83
C ASP A 40 -13.52 35.31 -21.60
N ALA A 41 -12.96 34.51 -20.69
CA ALA A 41 -12.27 35.00 -19.50
C ALA A 41 -10.93 35.67 -19.85
N THR A 42 -10.47 36.58 -19.02
CA THR A 42 -9.18 37.21 -19.20
C THR A 42 -8.03 36.20 -18.96
N ARG A 43 -6.85 36.50 -19.54
CA ARG A 43 -5.64 35.67 -19.26
C ARG A 43 -5.37 35.53 -17.76
N GLY A 44 -5.65 36.57 -16.98
CA GLY A 44 -5.51 36.54 -15.53
C GLY A 44 -6.43 35.55 -14.86
N ASP A 45 -7.69 35.52 -15.25
CA ASP A 45 -8.70 34.59 -14.73
C ASP A 45 -8.34 33.14 -15.07
N VAL A 46 -7.87 32.89 -16.30
CA VAL A 46 -7.43 31.54 -16.73
C VAL A 46 -6.25 31.07 -15.89
N LEU A 47 -5.25 31.94 -15.64
CA LEU A 47 -4.11 31.60 -14.80
C LEU A 47 -4.51 31.32 -13.34
N ILE A 48 -5.37 32.16 -12.78
CA ILE A 48 -5.89 31.96 -11.41
C ILE A 48 -6.64 30.63 -11.31
N ALA A 49 -7.50 30.35 -12.26
CA ALA A 49 -8.26 29.09 -12.29
C ALA A 49 -7.32 27.88 -12.41
N GLY A 50 -6.31 27.94 -13.28
CA GLY A 50 -5.34 26.86 -13.46
C GLY A 50 -4.53 26.59 -12.19
N VAL A 51 -3.99 27.65 -11.55
CA VAL A 51 -3.24 27.52 -10.30
C VAL A 51 -4.14 27.01 -9.17
N ALA A 52 -5.35 27.56 -9.05
CA ALA A 52 -6.31 27.09 -8.03
C ALA A 52 -6.68 25.62 -8.22
N GLY A 53 -6.93 25.20 -9.47
CA GLY A 53 -7.21 23.82 -9.82
C GLY A 53 -6.04 22.88 -9.51
N LEU A 54 -4.83 23.28 -9.86
CA LEU A 54 -3.61 22.53 -9.56
C LEU A 54 -3.43 22.31 -8.06
N VAL A 55 -3.55 23.39 -7.27
CA VAL A 55 -3.41 23.32 -5.81
C VAL A 55 -4.52 22.47 -5.19
N ALA A 56 -5.77 22.67 -5.60
CA ALA A 56 -6.90 21.90 -5.10
C ALA A 56 -6.78 20.42 -5.42
N GLY A 57 -6.40 20.08 -6.66
CA GLY A 57 -6.19 18.71 -7.09
C GLY A 57 -5.04 18.01 -6.36
N ALA A 58 -3.88 18.68 -6.22
CA ALA A 58 -2.76 18.16 -5.48
C ALA A 58 -3.09 17.89 -4.00
N LEU A 59 -3.81 18.79 -3.35
CA LEU A 59 -4.26 18.61 -1.97
C LEU A 59 -5.30 17.50 -1.83
N SER A 60 -6.23 17.40 -2.78
CA SER A 60 -7.24 16.32 -2.82
C SER A 60 -6.58 14.95 -2.96
N MET A 61 -5.63 14.83 -3.89
CA MET A 61 -4.84 13.60 -4.08
C MET A 61 -4.05 13.24 -2.82
N ALA A 62 -3.36 14.22 -2.20
CA ALA A 62 -2.62 14.01 -0.97
C ALA A 62 -3.53 13.52 0.18
N ALA A 63 -4.69 14.16 0.36
CA ALA A 63 -5.64 13.79 1.41
C ALA A 63 -6.22 12.38 1.18
N GLY A 64 -6.60 12.06 -0.05
CA GLY A 64 -7.11 10.73 -0.41
C GLY A 64 -6.08 9.63 -0.16
N GLU A 65 -4.85 9.83 -0.62
CA GLU A 65 -3.75 8.89 -0.42
C GLU A 65 -3.39 8.74 1.06
N TYR A 66 -3.34 9.84 1.81
CA TYR A 66 -3.09 9.81 3.24
C TYR A 66 -4.12 8.96 3.98
N VAL A 67 -5.41 9.18 3.72
CA VAL A 67 -6.51 8.44 4.36
C VAL A 67 -6.46 6.97 3.99
N SER A 68 -6.25 6.66 2.71
CA SER A 68 -6.17 5.29 2.20
C SER A 68 -5.04 4.51 2.88
N VAL A 69 -3.82 5.07 2.87
CA VAL A 69 -2.64 4.40 3.45
C VAL A 69 -2.69 4.38 4.98
N SER A 70 -3.30 5.40 5.63
CA SER A 70 -3.53 5.37 7.08
C SER A 70 -4.51 4.27 7.47
N SER A 71 -5.61 4.11 6.72
CA SER A 71 -6.59 3.04 6.96
C SER A 71 -5.96 1.66 6.81
N GLN A 72 -5.10 1.49 5.80
CA GLN A 72 -4.34 0.25 5.62
C GLN A 72 -3.41 -0.01 6.83
N ALA A 73 -2.67 1.00 7.27
CA ALA A 73 -1.79 0.89 8.44
C ALA A 73 -2.55 0.54 9.73
N ASP A 74 -3.76 1.06 9.89
CA ASP A 74 -4.59 0.76 11.07
C ASP A 74 -5.14 -0.67 11.01
N THR A 75 -5.52 -1.17 9.84
CA THR A 75 -5.91 -2.56 9.63
C THR A 75 -4.75 -3.51 9.94
N GLU A 76 -3.56 -3.26 9.37
CA GLU A 76 -2.36 -4.05 9.64
C GLU A 76 -2.02 -4.12 11.14
N ARG A 77 -2.14 -2.99 11.84
CA ARG A 77 -1.92 -2.96 13.31
C ARG A 77 -2.97 -3.76 14.07
N ALA A 78 -4.23 -3.69 13.63
CA ALA A 78 -5.31 -4.44 14.26
C ALA A 78 -5.11 -5.95 14.07
N ASP A 79 -4.73 -6.38 12.87
CA ASP A 79 -4.45 -7.78 12.55
C ASP A 79 -3.25 -8.30 13.36
N LEU A 80 -2.16 -7.53 13.43
CA LEU A 80 -1.00 -7.86 14.27
C LEU A 80 -1.35 -7.96 15.76
N ALA A 81 -2.22 -7.08 16.25
CA ALA A 81 -2.64 -7.10 17.65
C ALA A 81 -3.56 -8.30 17.95
N ARG A 82 -4.36 -8.70 16.96
CA ARG A 82 -5.19 -9.90 17.02
C ARG A 82 -4.32 -11.15 17.06
N GLU A 83 -3.42 -11.29 16.13
CA GLU A 83 -2.49 -12.42 15.99
C GLU A 83 -1.68 -12.67 17.26
N ARG A 84 -1.14 -11.58 17.87
CA ARG A 84 -0.43 -11.69 19.16
C ARG A 84 -1.28 -12.23 20.28
N ARG A 85 -2.58 -11.92 20.30
CA ARG A 85 -3.50 -12.43 21.32
C ARG A 85 -3.80 -13.90 21.08
N GLU A 86 -4.09 -14.29 19.83
CA GLU A 86 -4.41 -15.65 19.44
C GLU A 86 -3.24 -16.58 19.73
N LEU A 87 -2.02 -16.19 19.38
CA LEU A 87 -0.80 -16.92 19.73
C LEU A 87 -0.58 -17.07 21.25
N ALA A 88 -1.02 -16.10 22.04
CA ALA A 88 -0.90 -16.16 23.50
C ALA A 88 -2.01 -16.99 24.15
N GLU A 89 -3.23 -16.93 23.64
CA GLU A 89 -4.43 -17.57 24.21
C GLU A 89 -4.62 -19.00 23.73
N SER A 90 -4.23 -19.31 22.49
CA SER A 90 -4.53 -20.57 21.83
C SER A 90 -3.36 -21.11 20.98
N PRO A 91 -2.14 -21.26 21.54
CA PRO A 91 -0.93 -21.57 20.75
C PRO A 91 -1.01 -22.90 19.97
N GLU A 92 -1.76 -23.89 20.45
CA GLU A 92 -1.96 -25.15 19.71
C GLU A 92 -2.89 -24.99 18.51
N ALA A 93 -3.93 -24.15 18.61
CA ALA A 93 -4.81 -23.86 17.49
C ALA A 93 -4.06 -23.10 16.39
N GLU A 94 -3.25 -22.15 16.77
CA GLU A 94 -2.40 -21.38 15.85
C GLU A 94 -1.38 -22.27 15.15
N LEU A 95 -0.77 -23.22 15.88
CA LEU A 95 0.13 -24.20 15.29
C LEU A 95 -0.58 -25.12 14.28
N ASP A 96 -1.83 -25.49 14.56
CA ASP A 96 -2.66 -26.28 13.65
C ASP A 96 -3.02 -25.48 12.40
N GLU A 97 -3.32 -24.18 12.54
CA GLU A 97 -3.61 -23.27 11.44
C GLU A 97 -2.39 -23.13 10.52
N LEU A 98 -1.21 -22.82 11.07
CA LEU A 98 0.02 -22.73 10.31
C LEU A 98 0.36 -24.06 9.61
N THR A 99 0.12 -25.19 10.27
CA THR A 99 0.25 -26.52 9.66
C THR A 99 -0.69 -26.66 8.46
N GLY A 100 -1.96 -26.24 8.60
CA GLY A 100 -2.95 -26.27 7.52
C GLY A 100 -2.54 -25.46 6.30
N ILE A 101 -1.95 -24.29 6.51
CA ILE A 101 -1.41 -23.45 5.44
C ILE A 101 -0.34 -24.20 4.63
N TYR A 102 0.58 -24.89 5.29
CA TYR A 102 1.63 -25.66 4.60
C TYR A 102 1.10 -26.90 3.89
N VAL A 103 0.08 -27.58 4.45
CA VAL A 103 -0.61 -28.67 3.76
C VAL A 103 -1.28 -28.16 2.48
N GLN A 104 -1.97 -27.01 2.53
CA GLN A 104 -2.58 -26.40 1.33
C GLN A 104 -1.54 -26.01 0.26
N ARG A 105 -0.30 -25.69 0.68
CA ARG A 105 0.82 -25.44 -0.22
C ARG A 105 1.46 -26.72 -0.78
N GLY A 106 0.94 -27.89 -0.42
CA GLY A 106 1.34 -29.19 -0.99
C GLY A 106 2.35 -29.99 -0.18
N LEU A 107 2.61 -29.63 1.09
CA LEU A 107 3.43 -30.45 1.97
C LEU A 107 2.62 -31.64 2.49
N ASP A 108 3.32 -32.77 2.72
CA ASP A 108 2.77 -33.87 3.51
C ASP A 108 2.39 -33.39 4.91
N PRO A 109 1.25 -33.84 5.50
CA PRO A 109 0.78 -33.35 6.80
C PRO A 109 1.81 -33.50 7.93
N ALA A 110 2.57 -34.59 7.98
CA ALA A 110 3.59 -34.79 9.02
C ALA A 110 4.78 -33.82 8.84
N LEU A 111 5.19 -33.58 7.60
CA LEU A 111 6.21 -32.61 7.27
C LEU A 111 5.73 -31.19 7.55
N ALA A 112 4.49 -30.84 7.16
CA ALA A 112 3.87 -29.55 7.41
C ALA A 112 3.86 -29.21 8.91
N ARG A 113 3.46 -30.16 9.76
CA ARG A 113 3.52 -30.00 11.22
C ARG A 113 4.91 -29.74 11.73
N THR A 114 5.89 -30.50 11.29
CA THR A 114 7.30 -30.31 11.67
C THR A 114 7.83 -28.95 11.26
N VAL A 115 7.47 -28.48 10.08
CA VAL A 115 7.85 -27.12 9.59
C VAL A 115 7.20 -26.04 10.44
N ALA A 116 5.91 -26.15 10.72
CA ALA A 116 5.18 -25.20 11.56
C ALA A 116 5.77 -25.10 12.97
N GLU A 117 6.08 -26.23 13.60
CA GLU A 117 6.72 -26.31 14.93
C GLU A 117 8.08 -25.60 14.95
N GLN A 118 8.93 -25.82 13.93
CA GLN A 118 10.26 -25.18 13.86
C GLN A 118 10.14 -23.67 13.65
N LEU A 119 9.20 -23.20 12.84
CA LEU A 119 8.99 -21.78 12.61
C LEU A 119 8.41 -21.10 13.85
N THR A 120 7.45 -21.71 14.50
CA THR A 120 6.84 -21.23 15.75
C THR A 120 7.87 -21.15 16.88
N ALA A 121 8.77 -22.13 17.00
CA ALA A 121 9.85 -22.12 17.98
C ALA A 121 10.89 -21.01 17.73
N GLY A 122 11.01 -20.52 16.48
CA GLY A 122 11.89 -19.41 16.14
C GLY A 122 11.25 -18.06 16.44
N ASP A 123 10.21 -17.73 15.71
CA ASP A 123 9.41 -16.49 15.85
C ASP A 123 8.00 -16.77 15.31
N ALA A 124 7.10 -17.16 16.21
CA ALA A 124 5.73 -17.52 15.88
C ALA A 124 5.00 -16.37 15.16
N LEU A 125 5.04 -15.15 15.72
CA LEU A 125 4.36 -13.99 15.13
C LEU A 125 4.84 -13.71 13.71
N ARG A 126 6.13 -13.77 13.49
CA ARG A 126 6.69 -13.54 12.15
C ARG A 126 6.28 -14.62 11.15
N ALA A 127 6.18 -15.88 11.59
CA ALA A 127 5.74 -16.98 10.75
C ALA A 127 4.29 -16.76 10.30
N HIS A 128 3.38 -16.44 11.23
CA HIS A 128 1.97 -16.18 10.95
C HIS A 128 1.78 -14.93 10.08
N VAL A 129 2.39 -13.81 10.45
CA VAL A 129 2.32 -12.54 9.68
C VAL A 129 2.73 -12.74 8.22
N ARG A 130 3.76 -13.53 7.97
CA ARG A 130 4.24 -13.80 6.61
C ARG A 130 3.35 -14.77 5.86
N ASP A 131 2.94 -15.86 6.50
CA ASP A 131 2.38 -17.03 5.81
C ASP A 131 0.84 -17.02 5.81
N GLU A 132 0.20 -16.40 6.79
CA GLU A 132 -1.25 -16.22 6.93
C GLU A 132 -1.69 -14.85 6.42
N LEU A 133 -1.15 -13.76 6.96
CA LEU A 133 -1.55 -12.41 6.60
C LEU A 133 -0.91 -11.92 5.29
N GLY A 134 0.11 -12.62 4.78
CA GLY A 134 0.82 -12.23 3.56
C GLY A 134 1.59 -10.93 3.66
N HIS A 135 1.76 -10.41 4.87
CA HIS A 135 2.48 -9.17 5.13
C HIS A 135 3.99 -9.43 5.18
N SER A 136 4.74 -8.65 4.42
CA SER A 136 6.20 -8.59 4.57
C SER A 136 6.57 -7.33 5.37
N GLU A 137 7.47 -7.44 6.34
CA GLU A 137 7.97 -6.32 7.16
C GLU A 137 8.51 -5.14 6.34
N GLU A 138 8.85 -5.37 5.08
CA GLU A 138 9.39 -4.36 4.15
C GLU A 138 8.33 -3.34 3.66
N PHE A 139 7.03 -3.62 3.83
CA PHE A 139 5.93 -2.79 3.31
C PHE A 139 5.13 -2.06 4.40
N ALA A 140 5.75 -1.70 5.53
CA ALA A 140 5.09 -0.86 6.51
C ALA A 140 4.50 0.40 5.84
N ALA A 141 3.19 0.56 5.91
CA ALA A 141 2.46 1.67 5.30
C ALA A 141 3.00 3.02 5.81
N ARG A 142 3.31 3.94 4.87
CA ARG A 142 3.87 5.26 5.16
C ARG A 142 2.97 6.37 4.64
N PRO A 143 1.90 6.73 5.34
CA PRO A 143 0.86 7.62 4.85
C PRO A 143 1.36 8.98 4.38
N LEU A 144 2.24 9.62 5.16
CA LEU A 144 2.76 10.94 4.81
C LEU A 144 3.64 10.92 3.56
N GLN A 145 4.47 9.89 3.42
CA GLN A 145 5.31 9.74 2.24
C GLN A 145 4.47 9.48 0.98
N ALA A 146 3.45 8.65 1.10
CA ALA A 146 2.51 8.37 0.01
C ALA A 146 1.73 9.63 -0.41
N ALA A 147 1.21 10.38 0.56
CA ALA A 147 0.50 11.64 0.32
C ALA A 147 1.37 12.68 -0.41
N LEU A 148 2.60 12.88 0.03
CA LEU A 148 3.52 13.83 -0.61
C LEU A 148 3.92 13.38 -2.03
N ALA A 149 4.13 12.09 -2.23
CA ALA A 149 4.41 11.54 -3.55
C ALA A 149 3.22 11.74 -4.50
N SER A 150 2.00 11.48 -4.02
CA SER A 150 0.76 11.64 -4.78
C SER A 150 0.54 13.11 -5.18
N ALA A 151 0.65 14.04 -4.25
CA ALA A 151 0.58 15.49 -4.54
C ALA A 151 1.65 15.93 -5.55
N GLY A 152 2.88 15.46 -5.39
CA GLY A 152 3.99 15.79 -6.27
C GLY A 152 3.79 15.30 -7.71
N THR A 153 3.31 14.06 -7.87
CA THR A 153 3.03 13.49 -9.20
C THR A 153 1.90 14.21 -9.92
N PHE A 154 0.84 14.60 -9.20
CA PHE A 154 -0.24 15.44 -9.72
C PHE A 154 0.27 16.82 -10.16
N ALA A 155 1.11 17.45 -9.34
CA ALA A 155 1.59 18.82 -9.61
C ALA A 155 2.59 18.91 -10.77
N VAL A 156 3.25 17.81 -11.12
CA VAL A 156 4.24 17.76 -12.22
C VAL A 156 3.59 17.40 -13.56
N GLY A 157 2.41 16.73 -13.53
CA GLY A 157 1.60 16.48 -14.73
C GLY A 157 0.84 17.71 -15.15
#